data_73658aca4bedbb75fc96f9b391dd55b2
#
_entry.id   73658aca4bedbb75fc96f9b391dd55b2
#
_cell.length_a   1.000
_cell.length_b   1.000
_cell.length_c   1.000
_cell.angle_alpha   90.00
_cell.angle_beta   90.00
_cell.angle_gamma   90.00
#
_symmetry.space_group_name_H-M   'P 1'
#
loop_
_entity.id
_entity.type
_entity.pdbx_description
1 polymer ?
#
loop_
_entity_poly.entity_id
_entity_poly.type
_entity_poly.pdbx_seq_one_letter_code
_entity_poly.pdbx_strand_id
1 'polypeptide(L)'
;KSDVTGAMARVGEKELKAMPVRNALEGMQGKTAGVDITSSQRPGEVGNINIRGQRSINAEQGPLYVVDGMVIQNGGIENINPSDIEAIDILKDASATAIYGSRGANGVILVTTKKGKEGKVTLNYSGTVTFETLHDVTEMMSAAEWLDYARLAKYNAGSYASATPTYEADKAAFGSVTASWKNIEKAWVNGVYDPSLVGSYDWASHGKQTGITHEHTLSASG
;
A
#
# COMPACT_ATOMS: atom_id res chain seq x y z
N LYS A 1 -13.25 2.83 37.04
CA LYS A 1 -13.05 1.47 36.50
C LYS A 1 -14.33 1.10 35.79
N SER A 2 -14.29 1.07 34.46
CA SER A 2 -15.41 0.58 33.67
C SER A 2 -15.27 -0.94 33.60
N ASP A 3 -16.20 -1.68 34.19
CA ASP A 3 -16.30 -3.13 34.09
C ASP A 3 -16.89 -3.50 32.70
N VAL A 4 -16.07 -3.29 31.65
CA VAL A 4 -16.42 -3.78 30.32
C VAL A 4 -15.86 -5.19 30.20
N THR A 5 -16.74 -6.19 30.26
CA THR A 5 -16.42 -7.63 30.20
C THR A 5 -16.14 -8.13 28.78
N GLY A 6 -16.03 -7.26 27.78
CA GLY A 6 -15.77 -7.60 26.38
C GLY A 6 -14.30 -7.44 25.97
N ALA A 7 -13.86 -8.17 24.91
CA ALA A 7 -12.53 -8.00 24.33
C ALA A 7 -12.44 -6.62 23.63
N MET A 8 -11.97 -5.63 24.37
CA MET A 8 -11.66 -4.30 23.88
C MET A 8 -10.15 -4.17 23.70
N ALA A 9 -9.75 -3.49 22.64
CA ALA A 9 -8.38 -3.05 22.48
C ALA A 9 -8.37 -1.54 22.35
N ARG A 10 -7.50 -0.88 23.10
CA ARG A 10 -7.36 0.56 23.13
C ARG A 10 -5.99 0.96 22.61
N VAL A 11 -5.96 1.91 21.69
CA VAL A 11 -4.75 2.57 21.19
C VAL A 11 -4.82 4.04 21.65
N GLY A 12 -3.90 4.44 22.48
CA GLY A 12 -3.87 5.78 23.04
C GLY A 12 -3.03 6.76 22.21
N GLU A 13 -3.11 8.04 22.56
CA GLU A 13 -2.36 9.13 21.90
C GLU A 13 -0.84 8.85 21.82
N LYS A 14 -0.24 8.32 22.88
CA LYS A 14 1.21 8.02 22.90
C LYS A 14 1.60 6.97 21.88
N GLU A 15 0.74 6.00 21.67
CA GLU A 15 0.98 4.93 20.70
C GLU A 15 0.77 5.41 19.26
N LEU A 16 -0.20 6.29 19.04
CA LEU A 16 -0.42 6.91 17.74
C LEU A 16 0.73 7.85 17.33
N LYS A 17 1.29 8.59 18.29
CA LYS A 17 2.42 9.50 18.08
C LYS A 17 3.79 8.81 18.03
N ALA A 18 3.89 7.52 18.34
CA ALA A 18 5.16 6.80 18.39
C ALA A 18 5.84 6.68 17.01
N MET A 19 5.08 6.77 15.96
CA MET A 19 5.57 6.79 14.57
C MET A 19 4.82 7.88 13.79
N PRO A 20 5.48 8.58 12.87
CA PRO A 20 4.79 9.46 11.94
C PRO A 20 3.94 8.59 11.02
N VAL A 21 2.63 8.71 11.13
CA VAL A 21 1.64 7.97 10.34
C VAL A 21 0.79 8.94 9.55
N ARG A 22 0.45 8.59 8.32
CA ARG A 22 -0.39 9.42 7.43
C ARG A 22 -1.85 9.44 7.87
N ASN A 23 -2.30 8.32 8.44
CA ASN A 23 -3.67 8.18 8.92
C ASN A 23 -3.71 7.35 10.20
N ALA A 24 -4.83 7.43 10.90
CA ALA A 24 -5.01 6.74 12.16
C ALA A 24 -5.02 5.20 12.03
N LEU A 25 -5.38 4.66 10.85
CA LEU A 25 -5.35 3.22 10.58
C LEU A 25 -3.92 2.68 10.61
N GLU A 26 -2.98 3.37 9.96
CA GLU A 26 -1.56 3.00 10.01
C GLU A 26 -1.03 3.01 11.44
N GLY A 27 -1.45 3.99 12.24
CA GLY A 27 -1.08 4.07 13.65
C GLY A 27 -1.53 2.89 14.51
N MET A 28 -2.57 2.18 14.09
CA MET A 28 -3.10 1.00 14.79
C MET A 28 -2.47 -0.31 14.30
N GLN A 29 -1.83 -0.33 13.14
CA GLN A 29 -1.29 -1.54 12.53
C GLN A 29 -0.31 -2.26 13.47
N GLY A 30 -0.53 -3.56 13.67
CA GLY A 30 0.31 -4.40 14.54
C GLY A 30 0.16 -4.18 16.04
N LYS A 31 -0.61 -3.15 16.49
CA LYS A 31 -0.80 -2.84 17.92
C LYS A 31 -2.00 -3.53 18.54
N THR A 32 -2.85 -4.14 17.71
CA THR A 32 -4.12 -4.67 18.20
C THR A 32 -4.31 -6.11 17.75
N ALA A 33 -4.31 -7.07 18.69
CA ALA A 33 -4.52 -8.49 18.39
C ALA A 33 -5.91 -8.72 17.76
N GLY A 34 -5.99 -9.54 16.70
CA GLY A 34 -7.22 -9.88 15.99
C GLY A 34 -7.83 -8.77 15.14
N VAL A 35 -7.02 -7.77 14.81
CA VAL A 35 -7.32 -6.72 13.82
C VAL A 35 -6.26 -6.80 12.74
N ASP A 36 -6.69 -7.07 11.53
CA ASP A 36 -5.86 -7.08 10.34
C ASP A 36 -6.02 -5.75 9.62
N ILE A 37 -4.93 -5.01 9.52
CA ILE A 37 -4.89 -3.70 8.87
C ILE A 37 -3.88 -3.80 7.73
N THR A 38 -4.38 -3.67 6.51
CA THR A 38 -3.56 -3.63 5.31
C THR A 38 -3.45 -2.18 4.88
N SER A 39 -2.26 -1.59 4.99
CA SER A 39 -2.01 -0.25 4.46
C SER A 39 -1.84 -0.30 2.95
N SER A 40 -2.44 0.63 2.22
CA SER A 40 -2.12 0.83 0.81
C SER A 40 -0.87 1.71 0.69
N GLN A 41 0.08 1.27 -0.13
CA GLN A 41 1.26 2.07 -0.45
C GLN A 41 1.00 3.08 -1.57
N ARG A 42 -0.21 3.07 -2.15
CA ARG A 42 -0.59 4.01 -3.20
C ARG A 42 -1.03 5.35 -2.58
N PRO A 43 -0.54 6.47 -3.10
CA PRO A 43 -0.99 7.78 -2.64
C PRO A 43 -2.51 7.93 -2.81
N GLY A 44 -3.19 8.34 -1.73
CA GLY A 44 -4.65 8.56 -1.74
C GLY A 44 -5.52 7.31 -1.59
N GLU A 45 -4.94 6.11 -1.55
CA GLU A 45 -5.68 4.90 -1.21
C GLU A 45 -5.65 4.65 0.30
N VAL A 46 -6.81 4.35 0.83
CA VAL A 46 -6.97 3.96 2.24
C VAL A 46 -6.78 2.45 2.37
N GLY A 47 -6.07 2.05 3.40
CA GLY A 47 -5.90 0.64 3.72
C GLY A 47 -7.24 0.00 4.13
N ASN A 48 -7.28 -1.32 4.05
CA ASN A 48 -8.44 -2.10 4.49
C ASN A 48 -8.23 -2.55 5.94
N ILE A 49 -9.33 -2.59 6.70
CA ILE A 49 -9.33 -3.09 8.07
C ILE A 49 -10.36 -4.21 8.23
N ASN A 50 -9.90 -5.33 8.76
CA ASN A 50 -10.74 -6.49 9.06
C ASN A 50 -10.61 -6.85 10.54
N ILE A 51 -11.74 -7.01 11.22
CA ILE A 51 -11.77 -7.45 12.61
C ILE A 51 -12.22 -8.92 12.63
N ARG A 52 -11.36 -9.81 13.17
CA ARG A 52 -11.58 -11.26 13.24
C ARG A 52 -11.71 -11.96 11.88
N GLY A 53 -11.04 -11.41 10.83
CA GLY A 53 -10.99 -12.00 9.50
C GLY A 53 -12.23 -11.73 8.64
N GLN A 54 -12.20 -12.28 7.43
CA GLN A 54 -13.28 -12.12 6.45
C GLN A 54 -14.43 -13.09 6.75
N ARG A 55 -15.67 -12.56 6.84
CA ARG A 55 -16.87 -13.35 7.15
C ARG A 55 -17.79 -13.59 5.95
N SER A 56 -17.67 -12.78 4.91
CA SER A 56 -18.51 -12.86 3.72
C SER A 56 -17.69 -12.68 2.46
N ILE A 57 -18.07 -13.33 1.38
CA ILE A 57 -17.44 -13.19 0.07
C ILE A 57 -18.04 -12.01 -0.71
N ASN A 58 -19.32 -11.70 -0.47
CA ASN A 58 -20.09 -10.74 -1.29
C ASN A 58 -20.61 -9.52 -0.50
N ALA A 59 -20.44 -9.48 0.82
CA ALA A 59 -20.90 -8.35 1.64
C ALA A 59 -19.72 -7.47 2.06
N GLU A 60 -20.01 -6.20 2.30
CA GLU A 60 -19.07 -5.24 2.86
C GLU A 60 -18.57 -5.73 4.22
N GLN A 61 -17.25 -5.74 4.41
CA GLN A 61 -16.61 -6.39 5.56
C GLN A 61 -15.99 -5.39 6.52
N GLY A 62 -15.98 -4.12 6.18
CA GLY A 62 -15.41 -3.06 7.01
C GLY A 62 -16.11 -2.93 8.36
N PRO A 63 -15.40 -2.53 9.40
CA PRO A 63 -15.99 -2.21 10.70
C PRO A 63 -16.83 -0.94 10.63
N LEU A 64 -17.70 -0.76 11.60
CA LEU A 64 -18.44 0.47 11.79
C LEU A 64 -17.54 1.50 12.48
N TYR A 65 -17.44 2.70 11.92
CA TYR A 65 -16.72 3.81 12.55
C TYR A 65 -17.66 4.73 13.30
N VAL A 66 -17.29 5.06 14.53
CA VAL A 66 -18.04 5.98 15.39
C VAL A 66 -17.08 7.02 15.93
N VAL A 67 -17.28 8.28 15.57
CA VAL A 67 -16.43 9.39 16.00
C VAL A 67 -17.23 10.28 16.94
N ASP A 68 -16.75 10.43 18.17
CA ASP A 68 -17.40 11.18 19.24
C ASP A 68 -18.89 10.84 19.42
N GLY A 69 -19.24 9.56 19.26
CA GLY A 69 -20.60 9.06 19.38
C GLY A 69 -21.42 9.12 18.09
N MET A 70 -20.92 9.73 17.03
CA MET A 70 -21.59 9.79 15.72
C MET A 70 -21.10 8.69 14.79
N VAL A 71 -22.05 7.96 14.19
CA VAL A 71 -21.76 6.93 13.19
C VAL A 71 -21.41 7.57 11.85
N ILE A 72 -20.23 7.26 11.32
CA ILE A 72 -19.82 7.68 9.97
C ILE A 72 -20.25 6.63 8.96
N GLN A 73 -21.00 7.04 7.92
CA GLN A 73 -21.57 6.11 6.94
C GLN A 73 -20.71 5.92 5.69
N ASN A 74 -19.96 6.94 5.28
CA ASN A 74 -19.13 6.93 4.08
C ASN A 74 -17.72 7.36 4.47
N GLY A 75 -16.74 6.51 4.23
CA GLY A 75 -15.37 6.70 4.65
C GLY A 75 -15.14 6.17 6.08
N GLY A 76 -13.93 6.22 6.49
CA GLY A 76 -13.49 5.78 7.80
C GLY A 76 -12.84 6.93 8.58
N ILE A 77 -11.82 6.59 9.33
CA ILE A 77 -11.03 7.54 10.13
C ILE A 77 -9.89 8.19 9.34
N GLU A 78 -9.81 7.92 8.05
CA GLU A 78 -8.76 8.43 7.15
C GLU A 78 -8.77 9.95 7.01
N ASN A 79 -9.94 10.56 7.15
CA ASN A 79 -10.08 12.02 7.06
C ASN A 79 -9.86 12.75 8.39
N ILE A 80 -9.60 11.98 9.46
CA ILE A 80 -9.33 12.55 10.78
C ILE A 80 -7.82 12.66 10.96
N ASN A 81 -7.36 13.85 11.27
CA ASN A 81 -5.94 14.05 11.56
C ASN A 81 -5.56 13.22 12.81
N PRO A 82 -4.55 12.32 12.71
CA PRO A 82 -4.11 11.50 13.85
C PRO A 82 -3.73 12.33 15.09
N SER A 83 -3.30 13.57 14.91
CA SER A 83 -2.94 14.48 16.01
C SER A 83 -4.15 14.96 16.81
N ASP A 84 -5.36 14.91 16.24
CA ASP A 84 -6.61 15.30 16.92
C ASP A 84 -7.26 14.14 17.69
N ILE A 85 -6.73 12.93 17.56
CA ILE A 85 -7.25 11.75 18.22
C ILE A 85 -6.67 11.64 19.64
N GLU A 86 -7.55 11.45 20.62
CA GLU A 86 -7.19 11.14 22.01
C GLU A 86 -7.00 9.64 22.20
N ALA A 87 -7.95 8.84 21.69
CA ALA A 87 -7.94 7.38 21.78
C ALA A 87 -8.77 6.74 20.70
N ILE A 88 -8.41 5.50 20.34
CA ILE A 88 -9.18 4.61 19.48
C ILE A 88 -9.49 3.35 20.29
N ASP A 89 -10.77 3.05 20.48
CA ASP A 89 -11.23 1.84 21.15
C ASP A 89 -11.85 0.91 20.10
N ILE A 90 -11.41 -0.35 20.04
CA ILE A 90 -11.88 -1.34 19.08
C ILE A 90 -12.72 -2.37 19.82
N LEU A 91 -14.03 -2.40 19.49
CA LEU A 91 -14.98 -3.35 20.01
C LEU A 91 -15.06 -4.56 19.08
N LYS A 92 -14.65 -5.73 19.59
CA LYS A 92 -14.56 -6.96 18.80
C LYS A 92 -15.70 -7.94 19.13
N ASP A 93 -16.27 -7.86 20.32
CA ASP A 93 -17.25 -8.81 20.81
C ASP A 93 -18.68 -8.38 20.53
N ALA A 94 -19.56 -9.38 20.32
CA ALA A 94 -20.95 -9.15 20.02
C ALA A 94 -21.67 -8.37 21.14
N SER A 95 -21.31 -8.56 22.41
CA SER A 95 -21.89 -7.83 23.54
C SER A 95 -21.51 -6.34 23.49
N ALA A 96 -20.28 -6.01 23.12
CA ALA A 96 -19.83 -4.64 23.00
C ALA A 96 -20.39 -3.94 21.74
N THR A 97 -20.63 -4.70 20.66
CA THR A 97 -21.19 -4.19 19.41
C THR A 97 -22.71 -4.15 19.38
N ALA A 98 -23.41 -4.78 20.35
CA ALA A 98 -24.87 -4.86 20.40
C ALA A 98 -25.58 -3.50 20.41
N ILE A 99 -24.94 -2.46 20.97
CA ILE A 99 -25.44 -1.08 20.99
C ILE A 99 -25.64 -0.53 19.58
N TYR A 100 -24.83 -1.01 18.61
CA TYR A 100 -24.81 -0.54 17.22
C TYR A 100 -25.62 -1.43 16.28
N GLY A 101 -26.29 -2.46 16.81
CA GLY A 101 -27.15 -3.37 16.06
C GLY A 101 -26.40 -4.18 15.00
N SER A 102 -27.09 -4.54 13.92
CA SER A 102 -26.54 -5.34 12.82
C SER A 102 -25.34 -4.70 12.13
N ARG A 103 -25.25 -3.38 12.16
CA ARG A 103 -24.12 -2.62 11.58
C ARG A 103 -22.82 -2.85 12.34
N GLY A 104 -22.87 -3.18 13.63
CA GLY A 104 -21.72 -3.51 14.44
C GLY A 104 -21.22 -4.97 14.29
N ALA A 105 -21.86 -5.78 13.45
CA ALA A 105 -21.55 -7.22 13.33
C ALA A 105 -20.08 -7.49 12.91
N ASN A 106 -19.47 -6.61 12.13
CA ASN A 106 -18.08 -6.70 11.70
C ASN A 106 -17.09 -6.03 12.67
N GLY A 107 -17.56 -5.62 13.85
CA GLY A 107 -16.80 -4.85 14.83
C GLY A 107 -17.07 -3.36 14.74
N VAL A 108 -16.72 -2.64 15.79
CA VAL A 108 -16.90 -1.18 15.88
C VAL A 108 -15.60 -0.52 16.30
N ILE A 109 -15.23 0.54 15.63
CA ILE A 109 -14.08 1.37 15.95
C ILE A 109 -14.60 2.70 16.48
N LEU A 110 -14.36 2.93 17.77
CA LEU A 110 -14.70 4.17 18.43
C LEU A 110 -13.51 5.09 18.42
N VAL A 111 -13.66 6.25 17.82
CA VAL A 111 -12.66 7.31 17.82
C VAL A 111 -13.10 8.41 18.76
N THR A 112 -12.27 8.72 19.73
CA THR A 112 -12.49 9.87 20.64
C THR A 112 -11.50 10.95 20.24
N THR A 113 -12.01 12.13 19.90
CA THR A 113 -11.17 13.28 19.60
C THR A 113 -10.82 14.07 20.84
N LYS A 114 -9.73 14.83 20.77
CA LYS A 114 -9.31 15.71 21.85
C LYS A 114 -10.34 16.82 22.07
N LYS A 115 -10.67 17.04 23.32
CA LYS A 115 -11.57 18.12 23.72
C LYS A 115 -10.76 19.22 24.38
N GLY A 116 -11.21 20.46 24.21
CA GLY A 116 -10.69 21.59 24.98
C GLY A 116 -10.86 21.35 26.48
N LYS A 117 -9.90 21.77 27.27
CA LYS A 117 -9.95 21.71 28.73
C LYS A 117 -9.99 23.15 29.24
N GLU A 118 -10.89 23.45 30.15
CA GLU A 118 -10.90 24.76 30.81
C GLU A 118 -9.54 25.03 31.49
N GLY A 119 -8.95 26.16 31.22
CA GLY A 119 -7.69 26.53 31.84
C GLY A 119 -6.80 27.41 30.98
N LYS A 120 -5.50 27.16 31.06
CA LYS A 120 -4.52 27.93 30.30
C LYS A 120 -4.52 27.50 28.84
N VAL A 121 -4.50 28.48 27.94
CA VAL A 121 -4.36 28.22 26.50
C VAL A 121 -3.04 27.50 26.26
N THR A 122 -3.14 26.35 25.61
CA THR A 122 -1.98 25.54 25.21
C THR A 122 -1.89 25.55 23.69
N LEU A 123 -0.75 25.99 23.18
CA LEU A 123 -0.43 25.95 21.76
C LEU A 123 0.47 24.76 21.48
N ASN A 124 0.06 23.92 20.54
CA ASN A 124 0.89 22.81 20.07
C ASN A 124 1.15 22.97 18.58
N TYR A 125 2.39 22.78 18.19
CA TYR A 125 2.81 22.70 16.82
C TYR A 125 3.50 21.35 16.57
N SER A 126 3.12 20.69 15.49
CA SER A 126 3.83 19.52 14.98
C SER A 126 4.10 19.68 13.50
N GLY A 127 5.30 19.30 13.07
CA GLY A 127 5.69 19.29 11.66
C GLY A 127 6.35 17.97 11.32
N THR A 128 5.95 17.38 10.22
CA THR A 128 6.51 16.12 9.69
C THR A 128 6.90 16.31 8.24
N VAL A 129 8.09 15.84 7.88
CA VAL A 129 8.56 15.77 6.49
C VAL A 129 8.82 14.31 6.17
N THR A 130 8.15 13.82 5.14
CA THR A 130 8.25 12.41 4.72
C THR A 130 8.84 12.33 3.32
N PHE A 131 9.87 11.51 3.16
CA PHE A 131 10.44 11.19 1.87
C PHE A 131 9.99 9.78 1.48
N GLU A 132 9.31 9.67 0.36
CA GLU A 132 8.78 8.40 -0.13
C GLU A 132 9.51 7.99 -1.40
N THR A 133 10.21 6.88 -1.33
CA THR A 133 10.89 6.28 -2.48
C THR A 133 10.26 4.93 -2.79
N LEU A 134 9.95 4.70 -4.06
CA LEU A 134 9.55 3.38 -4.50
C LEU A 134 10.78 2.46 -4.52
N HIS A 135 10.77 1.44 -3.67
CA HIS A 135 11.81 0.42 -3.68
C HIS A 135 11.42 -0.71 -4.63
N ASP A 136 12.28 -0.99 -5.61
CA ASP A 136 12.07 -2.14 -6.49
C ASP A 136 12.50 -3.41 -5.79
N VAL A 137 11.54 -4.32 -5.68
CA VAL A 137 11.77 -5.68 -5.16
C VAL A 137 12.03 -6.67 -6.29
N THR A 138 11.70 -6.30 -7.53
CA THR A 138 11.80 -7.20 -8.69
C THR A 138 12.81 -6.64 -9.70
N GLU A 139 13.88 -7.37 -9.91
CA GLU A 139 14.78 -7.11 -11.03
C GLU A 139 14.07 -7.47 -12.33
N MET A 140 14.06 -6.53 -13.25
CA MET A 140 13.53 -6.74 -14.60
C MET A 140 14.62 -7.29 -15.50
N MET A 141 14.27 -8.23 -16.34
CA MET A 141 15.20 -8.75 -17.35
C MET A 141 15.73 -7.63 -18.24
N SER A 142 17.00 -7.66 -18.54
CA SER A 142 17.57 -6.85 -19.61
C SER A 142 16.99 -7.27 -20.97
N ALA A 143 17.13 -6.44 -21.99
CA ALA A 143 16.66 -6.79 -23.32
C ALA A 143 17.37 -8.01 -23.91
N ALA A 144 18.64 -8.24 -23.56
CA ALA A 144 19.38 -9.43 -23.98
C ALA A 144 18.86 -10.70 -23.31
N GLU A 145 18.66 -10.67 -21.98
CA GLU A 145 18.07 -11.80 -21.24
C GLU A 145 16.64 -12.12 -21.70
N TRP A 146 15.83 -11.09 -21.94
CA TRP A 146 14.52 -11.29 -22.52
C TRP A 146 14.58 -11.96 -23.90
N LEU A 147 15.53 -11.55 -24.74
CA LEU A 147 15.71 -12.13 -26.08
C LEU A 147 16.09 -13.62 -25.99
N ASP A 148 17.00 -13.97 -25.08
CA ASP A 148 17.39 -15.36 -24.86
C ASP A 148 16.23 -16.21 -24.34
N TYR A 149 15.44 -15.66 -23.41
CA TYR A 149 14.20 -16.29 -22.97
C TYR A 149 13.19 -16.48 -24.13
N ALA A 150 13.00 -15.46 -24.94
CA ALA A 150 12.08 -15.52 -26.09
C ALA A 150 12.55 -16.54 -27.16
N ARG A 151 13.86 -16.65 -27.41
CA ARG A 151 14.45 -17.68 -28.28
C ARG A 151 14.15 -19.08 -27.73
N LEU A 152 14.41 -19.30 -26.44
CA LEU A 152 14.14 -20.58 -25.80
C LEU A 152 12.67 -20.95 -25.85
N ALA A 153 11.79 -20.01 -25.56
CA ALA A 153 10.35 -20.24 -25.64
C ALA A 153 9.88 -20.61 -27.06
N LYS A 154 10.39 -19.91 -28.08
CA LYS A 154 10.09 -20.23 -29.50
C LYS A 154 10.71 -21.55 -29.96
N TYR A 155 11.90 -21.89 -29.48
CA TYR A 155 12.52 -23.18 -29.76
C TYR A 155 11.69 -24.35 -29.20
N ASN A 156 11.28 -24.25 -27.93
CA ASN A 156 10.43 -25.26 -27.30
C ASN A 156 9.06 -25.37 -27.97
N ALA A 157 8.56 -24.28 -28.55
CA ALA A 157 7.32 -24.28 -29.35
C ALA A 157 7.51 -24.76 -30.80
N GLY A 158 8.72 -25.16 -31.19
CA GLY A 158 9.02 -25.59 -32.56
C GLY A 158 9.01 -24.47 -33.63
N SER A 159 9.01 -23.20 -33.19
CA SER A 159 8.97 -22.03 -34.06
C SER A 159 10.29 -21.27 -34.19
N TYR A 160 11.36 -21.81 -33.63
CA TYR A 160 12.74 -21.31 -33.77
C TYR A 160 13.66 -22.44 -34.27
N ALA A 161 14.36 -22.18 -35.36
CA ALA A 161 14.99 -23.24 -36.14
C ALA A 161 16.28 -23.82 -35.52
N SER A 162 16.87 -23.22 -34.50
CA SER A 162 18.17 -23.60 -33.97
C SER A 162 18.25 -23.52 -32.45
N ALA A 163 18.92 -24.49 -31.83
CA ALA A 163 19.21 -24.44 -30.39
C ALA A 163 20.22 -23.35 -30.03
N THR A 164 21.09 -22.98 -30.97
CA THR A 164 22.02 -21.85 -30.84
C THR A 164 21.54 -20.67 -31.69
N PRO A 165 21.65 -19.43 -31.20
CA PRO A 165 21.25 -18.26 -31.98
C PRO A 165 21.98 -18.16 -33.32
N THR A 166 21.22 -17.88 -34.38
CA THR A 166 21.76 -17.53 -35.70
C THR A 166 21.03 -16.31 -36.24
N TYR A 167 21.70 -15.50 -37.07
CA TYR A 167 21.11 -14.30 -37.65
C TYR A 167 19.81 -14.60 -38.40
N GLU A 168 19.81 -15.67 -39.22
CA GLU A 168 18.66 -16.05 -40.03
C GLU A 168 17.48 -16.54 -39.15
N ALA A 169 17.76 -17.29 -38.08
CA ALA A 169 16.72 -17.74 -37.15
C ALA A 169 16.10 -16.55 -36.38
N ASP A 170 16.91 -15.61 -35.92
CA ASP A 170 16.45 -14.39 -35.27
C ASP A 170 15.62 -13.54 -36.22
N LYS A 171 16.09 -13.36 -37.45
CA LYS A 171 15.37 -12.59 -38.47
C LYS A 171 14.00 -13.23 -38.81
N ALA A 172 13.95 -14.54 -38.93
CA ALA A 172 12.69 -15.27 -39.14
C ALA A 172 11.73 -15.15 -37.97
N ALA A 173 12.27 -15.24 -36.74
CA ALA A 173 11.45 -15.27 -35.53
C ALA A 173 11.00 -13.87 -35.06
N PHE A 174 11.78 -12.82 -35.26
CA PHE A 174 11.57 -11.48 -34.72
C PHE A 174 11.51 -10.38 -35.79
N GLY A 175 11.82 -10.68 -37.03
CA GLY A 175 11.92 -9.69 -38.12
C GLY A 175 10.58 -9.07 -38.55
N SER A 176 9.46 -9.62 -38.16
CA SER A 176 8.12 -9.08 -38.45
C SER A 176 7.85 -7.73 -37.77
N VAL A 177 8.51 -7.43 -36.65
CA VAL A 177 8.38 -6.17 -35.93
C VAL A 177 9.63 -5.33 -36.14
N THR A 178 9.57 -4.37 -37.06
CA THR A 178 10.71 -3.58 -37.51
C THR A 178 11.50 -2.90 -36.37
N ALA A 179 10.81 -2.35 -35.38
CA ALA A 179 11.46 -1.67 -34.26
C ALA A 179 12.27 -2.63 -33.38
N SER A 180 11.70 -3.79 -33.06
CA SER A 180 12.37 -4.83 -32.27
C SER A 180 13.52 -5.44 -33.04
N TRP A 181 13.32 -5.70 -34.34
CA TRP A 181 14.35 -6.26 -35.20
C TRP A 181 15.57 -5.37 -35.30
N LYS A 182 15.40 -4.07 -35.53
CA LYS A 182 16.52 -3.11 -35.57
C LYS A 182 17.38 -3.13 -34.31
N ASN A 183 16.81 -3.39 -33.17
CA ASN A 183 17.54 -3.50 -31.91
C ASN A 183 18.31 -4.83 -31.81
N ILE A 184 17.70 -5.94 -32.25
CA ILE A 184 18.31 -7.28 -32.28
C ILE A 184 19.42 -7.33 -33.34
N GLU A 185 19.17 -6.77 -34.53
CA GLU A 185 20.11 -6.77 -35.65
C GLU A 185 21.46 -6.11 -35.31
N LYS A 186 21.44 -5.06 -34.48
CA LYS A 186 22.68 -4.40 -34.00
C LYS A 186 23.60 -5.32 -33.22
N ALA A 187 23.05 -6.34 -32.56
CA ALA A 187 23.79 -7.31 -31.78
C ALA A 187 24.51 -8.35 -32.66
N TRP A 188 24.22 -8.38 -33.98
CA TRP A 188 24.87 -9.26 -34.91
C TRP A 188 26.03 -8.50 -35.66
N VAL A 189 27.25 -8.72 -35.20
CA VAL A 189 28.44 -8.10 -35.80
C VAL A 189 29.27 -9.17 -36.50
N ASN A 190 29.43 -9.05 -37.81
CA ASN A 190 30.16 -10.01 -38.63
C ASN A 190 29.70 -11.48 -38.45
N GLY A 191 28.40 -11.68 -38.25
CA GLY A 191 27.82 -12.99 -38.05
C GLY A 191 27.98 -13.57 -36.63
N VAL A 192 28.54 -12.81 -35.69
CA VAL A 192 28.71 -13.17 -34.30
C VAL A 192 27.68 -12.36 -33.47
N TYR A 193 26.95 -13.04 -32.58
CA TYR A 193 26.02 -12.40 -31.67
C TYR A 193 26.73 -11.85 -30.43
N ASP A 194 26.55 -10.57 -30.19
CA ASP A 194 27.04 -9.88 -28.99
C ASP A 194 25.86 -9.33 -28.19
N PRO A 195 25.49 -9.98 -27.05
CA PRO A 195 24.34 -9.57 -26.23
C PRO A 195 24.48 -8.16 -25.65
N SER A 196 25.71 -7.64 -25.49
CA SER A 196 25.95 -6.31 -24.93
C SER A 196 25.46 -5.16 -25.85
N LEU A 197 25.27 -5.45 -27.12
CA LEU A 197 24.80 -4.50 -28.12
C LEU A 197 23.26 -4.46 -28.25
N VAL A 198 22.53 -5.35 -27.57
CA VAL A 198 21.10 -5.28 -27.49
C VAL A 198 20.71 -4.12 -26.59
N GLY A 199 20.17 -3.04 -27.19
CA GLY A 199 19.80 -1.85 -26.43
C GLY A 199 18.69 -2.14 -25.43
N SER A 200 18.98 -1.90 -24.16
CA SER A 200 18.02 -1.97 -23.06
C SER A 200 17.74 -0.56 -22.55
N TYR A 201 16.50 -0.31 -22.17
CA TYR A 201 16.09 0.96 -21.59
C TYR A 201 15.37 0.70 -20.27
N ASP A 202 15.88 1.28 -19.20
CA ASP A 202 15.29 1.16 -17.87
C ASP A 202 14.12 2.13 -17.71
N TRP A 203 12.94 1.70 -18.15
CA TRP A 203 11.69 2.46 -17.97
C TRP A 203 11.32 2.62 -16.50
N ALA A 204 11.70 1.65 -15.67
CA ALA A 204 11.36 1.67 -14.25
C ALA A 204 12.07 2.82 -13.52
N SER A 205 13.34 3.07 -13.82
CA SER A 205 14.09 4.19 -13.23
C SER A 205 13.53 5.56 -13.65
N HIS A 206 13.05 5.68 -14.90
CA HIS A 206 12.50 6.93 -15.41
C HIS A 206 11.08 7.23 -14.90
N GLY A 207 10.35 6.19 -14.50
CA GLY A 207 9.00 6.32 -13.94
C GLY A 207 8.97 6.59 -12.44
N LYS A 208 10.14 6.58 -11.77
CA LYS A 208 10.23 6.75 -10.33
C LYS A 208 10.68 8.15 -9.96
N GLN A 209 10.01 8.69 -8.97
CA GLN A 209 10.38 9.95 -8.36
C GLN A 209 10.26 9.83 -6.84
N THR A 210 11.20 10.41 -6.12
CA THR A 210 11.06 10.57 -4.67
C THR A 210 9.96 11.58 -4.39
N GLY A 211 8.89 11.13 -3.74
CA GLY A 211 7.84 11.99 -3.22
C GLY A 211 8.32 12.70 -1.95
N ILE A 212 8.03 13.98 -1.82
CA ILE A 212 8.27 14.74 -0.60
C ILE A 212 6.91 15.24 -0.11
N THR A 213 6.51 14.77 1.06
CA THR A 213 5.29 15.23 1.73
C THR A 213 5.69 15.97 3.00
N HIS A 214 5.09 17.14 3.23
CA HIS A 214 5.24 17.85 4.48
C HIS A 214 3.87 18.20 5.03
N GLU A 215 3.72 17.98 6.32
CA GLU A 215 2.50 18.22 7.08
C GLU A 215 2.84 19.12 8.26
N HIS A 216 2.04 20.14 8.47
CA HIS A 216 2.17 21.08 9.57
C HIS A 216 0.82 21.21 10.28
N THR A 217 0.79 20.88 11.56
CA THR A 217 -0.40 21.00 12.40
C THR A 217 -0.16 22.02 13.51
N LEU A 218 -1.01 23.01 13.60
CA LEU A 218 -1.05 23.97 14.69
C LEU A 218 -2.38 23.81 15.43
N SER A 219 -2.34 23.53 16.73
CA SER A 219 -3.55 23.44 17.53
C SER A 219 -3.46 24.35 18.76
N ALA A 220 -4.58 24.95 19.10
CA ALA A 220 -4.77 25.75 20.29
C ALA A 220 -5.93 25.17 21.10
N SER A 221 -5.74 24.95 22.38
CA SER A 221 -6.77 24.46 23.28
C SER A 221 -6.69 25.19 24.63
N GLY A 222 -7.86 25.53 25.20
CA GLY A 222 -7.96 26.23 26.46
C GLY A 222 -9.40 26.26 26.96
#